data_8fd3ae5ba70bf52812d22904266d1675
#
_entry.id   8fd3ae5ba70bf52812d22904266d1675
#
_cell.length_a   1.000
_cell.length_b   1.000
_cell.length_c   1.000
_cell.angle_alpha   90.00
_cell.angle_beta   90.00
_cell.angle_gamma   90.00
#
_symmetry.space_group_name_H-M   'P 1'
#
loop_
_entity.id
_entity.type
_entity.pdbx_description
1 polymer ?
#
loop_
_entity_poly.entity_id
_entity_poly.type
_entity_poly.pdbx_seq_one_letter_code
_entity_poly.pdbx_strand_id
1 'polypeptide(L)'
;MKKIVVKKEEQDKSVQITFRFKSLGQLLEEDDPSSLPEKELTAEAEDAISGHLDEYWVSKPARLVIELPGKDLTDGIIPHIAESIRHHFGFRQDDLTHDLKIALREGIYSLILMLVNIGLLLLFIAYVGVSEIPPQSLKAGIILAFLTIMNWATIWDTYEHFLYDYRNLARKRRIYRKITTIPIAVNSY
;
A
#
# COMPACT_ATOMS: atom_id res chain seq x y z
N MET A 1 -25.20 1.91 -1.18
CA MET A 1 -24.05 2.68 -0.71
C MET A 1 -24.30 4.17 -0.93
N LYS A 2 -24.25 4.99 0.12
CA LYS A 2 -24.46 6.44 0.01
C LYS A 2 -23.11 7.10 -0.26
N LYS A 3 -22.89 7.57 -1.47
CA LYS A 3 -21.62 8.10 -1.96
C LYS A 3 -21.13 9.32 -1.16
N ILE A 4 -19.88 9.29 -0.70
CA ILE A 4 -19.16 10.43 -0.11
C ILE A 4 -18.99 11.48 -1.20
N VAL A 5 -19.30 12.75 -0.89
CA VAL A 5 -19.10 13.85 -1.83
C VAL A 5 -17.71 14.43 -1.62
N VAL A 6 -16.91 14.44 -2.67
CA VAL A 6 -15.52 14.92 -2.62
C VAL A 6 -15.39 16.14 -3.51
N LYS A 7 -14.83 17.24 -2.95
CA LYS A 7 -14.44 18.44 -3.69
C LYS A 7 -12.94 18.62 -3.59
N LYS A 8 -12.32 18.98 -4.70
CA LYS A 8 -10.87 19.20 -4.81
C LYS A 8 -10.64 20.63 -5.28
N GLU A 9 -9.87 21.37 -4.52
CA GLU A 9 -9.45 22.73 -4.86
C GLU A 9 -7.93 22.75 -4.90
N GLU A 10 -7.40 23.08 -6.07
CA GLU A 10 -5.95 23.15 -6.29
C GLU A 10 -5.54 24.63 -6.33
N GLN A 11 -4.73 25.04 -5.36
CA GLN A 11 -4.17 26.38 -5.27
C GLN A 11 -2.65 26.28 -5.46
N ASP A 12 -2.15 26.77 -6.61
CA ASP A 12 -0.73 26.93 -6.98
C ASP A 12 0.24 25.81 -6.52
N LYS A 13 0.49 25.65 -5.23
CA LYS A 13 1.43 24.68 -4.66
C LYS A 13 0.81 23.68 -3.67
N SER A 14 -0.45 23.86 -3.32
CA SER A 14 -1.13 23.01 -2.34
C SER A 14 -2.47 22.51 -2.86
N VAL A 15 -2.94 21.39 -2.33
CA VAL A 15 -4.25 20.83 -2.65
C VAL A 15 -5.11 20.77 -1.39
N GLN A 16 -6.33 21.28 -1.47
CA GLN A 16 -7.35 21.10 -0.45
C GLN A 16 -8.34 20.06 -0.93
N ILE A 17 -8.55 19.01 -0.13
CA ILE A 17 -9.53 17.97 -0.42
C ILE A 17 -10.59 18.02 0.66
N THR A 18 -11.83 18.29 0.27
CA THR A 18 -12.97 18.36 1.16
C THR A 18 -13.84 17.13 0.99
N PHE A 19 -14.05 16.40 2.08
CA PHE A 19 -14.93 15.24 2.14
C PHE A 19 -16.18 15.57 2.92
N ARG A 20 -17.34 15.43 2.30
CA ARG A 20 -18.64 15.62 2.94
C ARG A 20 -19.29 14.28 3.26
N PHE A 21 -19.46 14.01 4.54
CA PHE A 21 -20.13 12.83 5.07
C PHE A 21 -21.56 13.20 5.51
N LYS A 22 -22.48 12.25 5.38
CA LYS A 22 -23.91 12.46 5.74
C LYS A 22 -24.18 12.31 7.23
N SER A 23 -23.31 11.62 7.96
CA SER A 23 -23.37 11.40 9.40
C SER A 23 -22.00 11.06 9.94
N LEU A 24 -21.85 11.17 11.25
CA LEU A 24 -20.62 10.71 11.94
C LEU A 24 -20.40 9.21 11.76
N GLY A 25 -21.46 8.38 11.75
CA GLY A 25 -21.35 6.94 11.51
C GLY A 25 -20.98 6.55 10.06
N GLN A 26 -20.96 7.50 9.09
CA GLN A 26 -20.34 7.26 7.79
C GLN A 26 -18.82 7.47 7.83
N LEU A 27 -18.32 8.24 8.78
CA LEU A 27 -16.90 8.52 8.97
C LEU A 27 -16.25 7.53 9.94
N LEU A 28 -16.87 7.30 11.09
CA LEU A 28 -16.37 6.46 12.18
C LEU A 28 -17.24 5.21 12.36
N GLU A 29 -16.61 4.08 12.65
CA GLU A 29 -17.32 2.81 12.90
C GLU A 29 -18.22 2.93 14.14
N GLU A 30 -19.51 2.65 13.98
CA GLU A 30 -20.47 2.74 15.08
C GLU A 30 -20.28 1.61 16.09
N ASP A 31 -19.87 0.43 15.61
CA ASP A 31 -19.71 -0.79 16.42
C ASP A 31 -18.36 -0.81 17.20
N ASP A 32 -17.48 0.13 16.95
CA ASP A 32 -16.22 0.26 17.71
C ASP A 32 -16.50 0.83 19.10
N PRO A 33 -16.21 0.09 20.20
CA PRO A 33 -16.46 0.52 21.58
C PRO A 33 -15.45 1.57 22.08
N SER A 34 -14.42 1.90 21.30
CA SER A 34 -13.37 2.82 21.71
C SER A 34 -13.89 4.24 21.94
N SER A 35 -13.17 5.02 22.73
CA SER A 35 -13.44 6.45 22.90
C SER A 35 -13.23 7.21 21.58
N LEU A 36 -13.86 8.38 21.42
CA LEU A 36 -13.82 9.13 20.16
C LEU A 36 -12.42 9.36 19.57
N PRO A 37 -11.38 9.73 20.34
CA PRO A 37 -10.04 9.93 19.78
C PRO A 37 -9.38 8.66 19.23
N GLU A 38 -9.81 7.48 19.72
CA GLU A 38 -9.24 6.17 19.35
C GLU A 38 -10.13 5.39 18.38
N LYS A 39 -11.32 5.92 18.10
CA LYS A 39 -12.33 5.26 17.27
C LYS A 39 -11.86 5.09 15.83
N GLU A 40 -12.09 3.89 15.27
CA GLU A 40 -11.68 3.58 13.91
C GLU A 40 -12.56 4.27 12.85
N LEU A 41 -11.97 4.57 11.69
CA LEU A 41 -12.71 5.01 10.53
C LEU A 41 -13.43 3.82 9.87
N THR A 42 -14.56 4.11 9.22
CA THR A 42 -15.18 3.13 8.33
C THR A 42 -14.26 2.83 7.14
N ALA A 43 -14.32 1.59 6.61
CA ALA A 43 -13.54 1.22 5.44
C ALA A 43 -13.81 2.15 4.24
N GLU A 44 -15.07 2.61 4.07
CA GLU A 44 -15.45 3.57 3.01
C GLU A 44 -14.75 4.92 3.19
N ALA A 45 -14.63 5.41 4.42
CA ALA A 45 -13.94 6.67 4.74
C ALA A 45 -12.42 6.54 4.57
N GLU A 46 -11.81 5.43 5.04
CA GLU A 46 -10.39 5.13 4.85
C GLU A 46 -10.03 5.12 3.37
N ASP A 47 -10.76 4.36 2.55
CA ASP A 47 -10.52 4.25 1.12
C ASP A 47 -10.72 5.58 0.39
N ALA A 48 -11.76 6.34 0.74
CA ALA A 48 -11.99 7.64 0.13
C ALA A 48 -10.87 8.63 0.43
N ILE A 49 -10.46 8.76 1.70
CA ILE A 49 -9.42 9.70 2.12
C ILE A 49 -8.07 9.31 1.51
N SER A 50 -7.66 8.04 1.67
CA SER A 50 -6.37 7.56 1.17
C SER A 50 -6.31 7.56 -0.35
N GLY A 51 -7.36 7.10 -1.03
CA GLY A 51 -7.44 7.03 -2.49
C GLY A 51 -7.33 8.40 -3.17
N HIS A 52 -8.05 9.41 -2.65
CA HIS A 52 -7.96 10.75 -3.23
C HIS A 52 -6.64 11.46 -2.93
N LEU A 53 -5.98 11.16 -1.82
CA LEU A 53 -4.63 11.66 -1.54
C LEU A 53 -3.57 10.96 -2.39
N ASP A 54 -3.78 9.70 -2.77
CA ASP A 54 -2.90 8.93 -3.65
C ASP A 54 -2.85 9.44 -5.10
N GLU A 55 -3.86 10.19 -5.54
CA GLU A 55 -3.86 10.84 -6.85
C GLU A 55 -2.78 11.93 -7.00
N TYR A 56 -2.27 12.44 -5.86
CA TYR A 56 -1.25 13.48 -5.82
C TYR A 56 0.10 12.95 -5.37
N TRP A 57 1.15 13.64 -5.79
CA TRP A 57 2.49 13.33 -5.30
C TRP A 57 2.56 13.46 -3.77
N VAL A 58 3.21 12.50 -3.12
CA VAL A 58 3.34 12.51 -1.64
C VAL A 58 4.00 13.80 -1.14
N SER A 59 4.90 14.40 -1.91
CA SER A 59 5.59 15.66 -1.59
C SER A 59 4.71 16.90 -1.75
N LYS A 60 3.57 16.83 -2.47
CA LYS A 60 2.70 17.99 -2.67
C LYS A 60 1.99 18.35 -1.35
N PRO A 61 2.10 19.59 -0.86
CA PRO A 61 1.38 20.01 0.34
C PRO A 61 -0.13 19.80 0.18
N ALA A 62 -0.77 19.25 1.20
CA ALA A 62 -2.19 18.96 1.19
C ALA A 62 -2.86 19.40 2.50
N ARG A 63 -4.16 19.72 2.42
CA ARG A 63 -5.03 19.97 3.56
C ARG A 63 -6.28 19.13 3.42
N LEU A 64 -6.69 18.51 4.50
CA LEU A 64 -7.91 17.72 4.58
C LEU A 64 -9.00 18.54 5.26
N VAL A 65 -10.19 18.60 4.65
CA VAL A 65 -11.37 19.23 5.23
C VAL A 65 -12.48 18.18 5.31
N ILE A 66 -12.98 17.94 6.51
CA ILE A 66 -14.10 17.03 6.77
C ILE A 66 -15.34 17.88 7.03
N GLU A 67 -16.38 17.69 6.25
CA GLU A 67 -17.69 18.34 6.45
C GLU A 67 -18.68 17.32 7.00
N LEU A 68 -19.29 17.66 8.14
CA LEU A 68 -20.32 16.87 8.81
C LEU A 68 -21.58 17.71 9.08
N PRO A 69 -22.75 17.09 9.18
CA PRO A 69 -23.98 17.80 9.57
C PRO A 69 -23.83 18.44 10.95
N GLY A 70 -24.30 19.68 11.10
CA GLY A 70 -24.21 20.40 12.38
C GLY A 70 -24.83 19.69 13.59
N LYS A 71 -25.82 18.82 13.35
CA LYS A 71 -26.45 17.96 14.39
C LYS A 71 -25.49 16.93 14.98
N ASP A 72 -24.46 16.51 14.22
CA ASP A 72 -23.49 15.48 14.64
C ASP A 72 -22.23 16.15 15.25
N LEU A 73 -22.14 17.49 15.21
CA LEU A 73 -21.04 18.27 15.76
C LEU A 73 -21.49 18.96 17.04
N THR A 74 -21.30 18.30 18.18
CA THR A 74 -21.44 18.91 19.50
C THR A 74 -20.14 19.63 19.90
N ASP A 75 -20.25 20.68 20.71
CA ASP A 75 -19.07 21.39 21.25
C ASP A 75 -18.11 20.39 21.93
N GLY A 76 -16.87 20.36 21.49
CA GLY A 76 -15.82 19.47 22.00
C GLY A 76 -15.56 18.22 21.14
N ILE A 77 -16.44 17.82 20.22
CA ILE A 77 -16.22 16.64 19.35
C ILE A 77 -15.24 16.95 18.20
N ILE A 78 -15.21 18.17 17.70
CA ILE A 78 -14.40 18.58 16.53
C ILE A 78 -12.91 18.22 16.65
N PRO A 79 -12.21 18.55 17.74
CA PRO A 79 -10.80 18.16 17.88
C PRO A 79 -10.59 16.64 17.91
N HIS A 80 -11.53 15.91 18.54
CA HIS A 80 -11.46 14.46 18.64
C HIS A 80 -11.64 13.75 17.31
N ILE A 81 -12.45 14.28 16.39
CA ILE A 81 -12.58 13.72 15.02
C ILE A 81 -11.26 13.78 14.26
N ALA A 82 -10.58 14.94 14.32
CA ALA A 82 -9.28 15.09 13.68
C ALA A 82 -8.22 14.17 14.30
N GLU A 83 -8.32 13.92 15.61
CA GLU A 83 -7.46 13.02 16.35
C GLU A 83 -7.75 11.55 16.00
N SER A 84 -9.03 11.13 15.89
CA SER A 84 -9.42 9.79 15.43
C SER A 84 -8.86 9.48 14.04
N ILE A 85 -8.94 10.45 13.11
CA ILE A 85 -8.38 10.27 11.77
C ILE A 85 -6.86 10.04 11.84
N ARG A 86 -6.14 10.84 12.64
CA ARG A 86 -4.69 10.66 12.80
C ARG A 86 -4.33 9.36 13.48
N HIS A 87 -5.07 8.98 14.53
CA HIS A 87 -4.88 7.73 15.27
C HIS A 87 -5.07 6.52 14.34
N HIS A 88 -6.20 6.46 13.63
CA HIS A 88 -6.50 5.39 12.70
C HIS A 88 -5.41 5.22 11.63
N PHE A 89 -5.04 6.30 10.92
CA PHE A 89 -3.98 6.21 9.90
C PHE A 89 -2.58 5.97 10.48
N GLY A 90 -2.33 6.39 11.73
CA GLY A 90 -1.12 6.04 12.46
C GLY A 90 -1.03 4.54 12.72
N PHE A 91 -2.08 3.94 13.25
CA PHE A 91 -2.16 2.50 13.48
C PHE A 91 -2.01 1.71 12.17
N ARG A 92 -2.75 2.08 11.14
CA ARG A 92 -2.63 1.46 9.80
C ARG A 92 -1.24 1.62 9.18
N GLN A 93 -0.53 2.73 9.46
CA GLN A 93 0.85 2.91 9.03
C GLN A 93 1.81 1.91 9.69
N ASP A 94 1.58 1.60 10.97
CA ASP A 94 2.39 0.63 11.73
C ASP A 94 2.14 -0.79 11.23
N ASP A 95 0.90 -1.16 10.94
CA ASP A 95 0.55 -2.43 10.29
C ASP A 95 1.27 -2.58 8.94
N LEU A 96 1.21 -1.57 8.08
CA LEU A 96 1.93 -1.57 6.81
C LEU A 96 3.45 -1.66 6.97
N THR A 97 3.99 -1.18 8.08
CA THR A 97 5.42 -1.33 8.39
C THR A 97 5.77 -2.78 8.70
N HIS A 98 4.86 -3.52 9.33
CA HIS A 98 5.01 -4.96 9.54
C HIS A 98 4.91 -5.73 8.21
N ASP A 99 3.90 -5.43 7.41
CA ASP A 99 3.69 -6.06 6.09
C ASP A 99 4.87 -5.84 5.14
N LEU A 100 5.47 -4.63 5.17
CA LEU A 100 6.68 -4.34 4.40
C LEU A 100 7.88 -5.20 4.80
N LYS A 101 8.04 -5.51 6.10
CA LYS A 101 9.12 -6.40 6.56
C LYS A 101 8.88 -7.83 6.07
N ILE A 102 7.62 -8.29 6.06
CA ILE A 102 7.25 -9.60 5.54
C ILE A 102 7.53 -9.66 4.04
N ALA A 103 7.00 -8.70 3.27
CA ALA A 103 7.21 -8.63 1.82
C ALA A 103 8.70 -8.56 1.44
N LEU A 104 9.51 -7.81 2.19
CA LEU A 104 10.95 -7.75 1.97
C LEU A 104 11.62 -9.11 2.22
N ARG A 105 11.23 -9.80 3.30
CA ARG A 105 11.77 -11.15 3.62
C ARG A 105 11.41 -12.16 2.54
N GLU A 106 10.18 -12.17 2.08
CA GLU A 106 9.70 -13.03 0.99
C GLU A 106 10.44 -12.74 -0.31
N GLY A 107 10.60 -11.47 -0.67
CA GLY A 107 11.39 -11.07 -1.83
C GLY A 107 12.86 -11.49 -1.74
N ILE A 108 13.48 -11.48 -0.54
CA ILE A 108 14.85 -11.99 -0.34
C ILE A 108 14.90 -13.50 -0.55
N TYR A 109 13.92 -14.27 -0.07
CA TYR A 109 13.88 -15.72 -0.31
C TYR A 109 13.72 -16.04 -1.79
N SER A 110 12.85 -15.32 -2.50
CA SER A 110 12.70 -15.45 -3.94
C SER A 110 13.99 -15.11 -4.69
N LEU A 111 14.70 -14.05 -4.29
CA LEU A 111 16.00 -13.67 -4.84
C LEU A 111 17.06 -14.78 -4.64
N ILE A 112 17.12 -15.37 -3.45
CA ILE A 112 18.05 -16.48 -3.16
C ILE A 112 17.72 -17.67 -4.06
N LEU A 113 16.44 -18.05 -4.18
CA LEU A 113 16.00 -19.14 -5.04
C LEU A 113 16.36 -18.90 -6.51
N MET A 114 16.16 -17.66 -6.99
CA MET A 114 16.56 -17.24 -8.34
C MET A 114 18.08 -17.42 -8.55
N LEU A 115 18.90 -16.97 -7.60
CA LEU A 115 20.36 -17.10 -7.70
C LEU A 115 20.81 -18.57 -7.68
N VAL A 116 20.17 -19.42 -6.88
CA VAL A 116 20.42 -20.88 -6.86
C VAL A 116 20.07 -21.49 -8.23
N ASN A 117 18.92 -21.16 -8.80
CA ASN A 117 18.51 -21.66 -10.10
C ASN A 117 19.45 -21.20 -11.23
N ILE A 118 19.89 -19.93 -11.22
CA ILE A 118 20.91 -19.44 -12.16
C ILE A 118 22.21 -20.23 -11.99
N GLY A 119 22.65 -20.46 -10.77
CA GLY A 119 23.84 -21.26 -10.48
C GLY A 119 23.74 -22.69 -11.04
N LEU A 120 22.61 -23.36 -10.84
CA LEU A 120 22.34 -24.68 -11.38
C LEU A 120 22.36 -24.70 -12.91
N LEU A 121 21.75 -23.71 -13.55
CA LEU A 121 21.79 -23.59 -15.01
C LEU A 121 23.21 -23.42 -15.54
N LEU A 122 24.00 -22.52 -14.93
CA LEU A 122 25.38 -22.29 -15.33
C LEU A 122 26.27 -23.53 -15.11
N LEU A 123 26.10 -24.23 -13.98
CA LEU A 123 26.79 -25.49 -13.71
C LEU A 123 26.44 -26.55 -14.74
N PHE A 124 25.18 -26.67 -15.12
CA PHE A 124 24.75 -27.61 -16.15
C PHE A 124 25.36 -27.29 -17.52
N ILE A 125 25.35 -26.02 -17.92
CA ILE A 125 25.99 -25.57 -19.19
C ILE A 125 27.48 -25.87 -19.16
N ALA A 126 28.19 -25.58 -18.08
CA ALA A 126 29.60 -25.88 -17.93
C ALA A 126 29.87 -27.40 -17.99
N TYR A 127 29.03 -28.21 -17.32
CA TYR A 127 29.15 -29.68 -17.34
C TYR A 127 28.99 -30.23 -18.77
N VAL A 128 27.96 -29.78 -19.52
CA VAL A 128 27.78 -30.21 -20.91
C VAL A 128 28.97 -29.78 -21.80
N GLY A 129 29.53 -28.58 -21.54
CA GLY A 129 30.67 -28.05 -22.30
C GLY A 129 31.98 -28.81 -22.10
N VAL A 130 32.18 -29.50 -20.94
CA VAL A 130 33.39 -30.28 -20.64
C VAL A 130 33.18 -31.79 -20.74
N SER A 131 31.94 -32.25 -20.87
CA SER A 131 31.61 -33.67 -21.00
C SER A 131 31.57 -34.10 -22.46
N GLU A 132 31.72 -35.38 -22.71
CA GLU A 132 31.59 -35.98 -24.05
C GLU A 132 30.12 -36.08 -24.52
N ILE A 133 29.18 -35.47 -23.78
CA ILE A 133 27.77 -35.45 -24.13
C ILE A 133 27.58 -34.51 -25.33
N PRO A 134 27.06 -35.01 -26.46
CA PRO A 134 26.78 -34.15 -27.59
C PRO A 134 25.80 -33.05 -27.20
N PRO A 135 26.06 -31.76 -27.55
CA PRO A 135 25.11 -30.67 -27.25
C PRO A 135 23.70 -30.86 -27.83
N GLN A 136 23.59 -31.70 -28.88
CA GLN A 136 22.35 -32.08 -29.54
C GLN A 136 21.65 -33.29 -28.89
N SER A 137 22.18 -33.80 -27.77
CA SER A 137 21.51 -34.89 -27.05
C SER A 137 20.11 -34.48 -26.58
N LEU A 138 19.09 -35.26 -26.92
CA LEU A 138 17.72 -35.03 -26.50
C LEU A 138 17.58 -34.86 -24.96
N LYS A 139 18.32 -35.66 -24.20
CA LYS A 139 18.34 -35.61 -22.72
C LYS A 139 18.90 -34.28 -22.24
N ALA A 140 20.04 -33.83 -22.77
CA ALA A 140 20.65 -32.55 -22.40
C ALA A 140 19.70 -31.37 -22.79
N GLY A 141 19.07 -31.44 -23.95
CA GLY A 141 18.10 -30.44 -24.39
C GLY A 141 16.88 -30.32 -23.46
N ILE A 142 16.31 -31.46 -23.03
CA ILE A 142 15.17 -31.45 -22.08
C ILE A 142 15.55 -30.83 -20.74
N ILE A 143 16.72 -31.23 -20.18
CA ILE A 143 17.19 -30.67 -18.90
C ILE A 143 17.45 -29.16 -19.02
N LEU A 144 18.11 -28.73 -20.10
CA LEU A 144 18.36 -27.32 -20.36
C LEU A 144 17.05 -26.51 -20.48
N ALA A 145 16.10 -27.04 -21.22
CA ALA A 145 14.77 -26.39 -21.36
C ALA A 145 14.07 -26.26 -19.99
N PHE A 146 14.07 -27.31 -19.19
CA PHE A 146 13.48 -27.29 -17.85
C PHE A 146 14.18 -26.26 -16.94
N LEU A 147 15.49 -26.26 -16.87
CA LEU A 147 16.26 -25.29 -16.09
C LEU A 147 16.03 -23.86 -16.57
N THR A 148 15.90 -23.64 -17.88
CA THR A 148 15.61 -22.32 -18.45
C THR A 148 14.23 -21.83 -18.04
N ILE A 149 13.20 -22.69 -18.09
CA ILE A 149 11.83 -22.36 -17.65
C ILE A 149 11.82 -22.05 -16.15
N MET A 150 12.50 -22.84 -15.33
CA MET A 150 12.61 -22.62 -13.88
C MET A 150 13.28 -21.26 -13.57
N ASN A 151 14.36 -20.94 -14.30
CA ASN A 151 15.02 -19.64 -14.15
C ASN A 151 14.08 -18.49 -14.52
N TRP A 152 13.38 -18.59 -15.65
CA TRP A 152 12.44 -17.56 -16.07
C TRP A 152 11.35 -17.35 -15.02
N ALA A 153 10.77 -18.42 -14.48
CA ALA A 153 9.73 -18.36 -13.46
C ALA A 153 10.22 -17.66 -12.17
N THR A 154 11.42 -18.04 -11.69
CA THR A 154 11.98 -17.45 -10.45
C THR A 154 12.46 -16.01 -10.63
N ILE A 155 12.96 -15.63 -11.82
CA ILE A 155 13.29 -14.24 -12.15
C ILE A 155 12.00 -13.39 -12.13
N TRP A 156 10.93 -13.89 -12.73
CA TRP A 156 9.64 -13.19 -12.77
C TRP A 156 9.06 -13.00 -11.37
N ASP A 157 9.04 -14.04 -10.56
CA ASP A 157 8.59 -14.03 -9.17
C ASP A 157 9.35 -12.99 -8.34
N THR A 158 10.68 -12.99 -8.43
CA THR A 158 11.53 -11.99 -7.74
C THR A 158 11.21 -10.57 -8.20
N TYR A 159 11.02 -10.37 -9.51
CA TYR A 159 10.67 -9.08 -10.08
C TYR A 159 9.30 -8.59 -9.56
N GLU A 160 8.30 -9.49 -9.50
CA GLU A 160 6.95 -9.19 -9.02
C GLU A 160 6.98 -8.74 -7.55
N HIS A 161 7.66 -9.47 -6.67
CA HIS A 161 7.79 -9.12 -5.25
C HIS A 161 8.41 -7.74 -5.03
N PHE A 162 9.52 -7.42 -5.70
CA PHE A 162 10.20 -6.15 -5.48
C PHE A 162 9.52 -4.98 -6.18
N LEU A 163 9.01 -5.18 -7.39
CA LEU A 163 8.50 -4.08 -8.21
C LEU A 163 7.02 -3.75 -7.92
N TYR A 164 6.21 -4.76 -7.59
CA TYR A 164 4.78 -4.56 -7.35
C TYR A 164 4.47 -4.58 -5.86
N ASP A 165 4.73 -5.67 -5.15
CA ASP A 165 4.27 -5.83 -3.77
C ASP A 165 4.93 -4.84 -2.83
N TYR A 166 6.25 -4.88 -2.76
CA TYR A 166 7.00 -3.98 -1.88
C TYR A 166 6.75 -2.50 -2.20
N ARG A 167 6.74 -2.13 -3.48
CA ARG A 167 6.57 -0.74 -3.90
C ARG A 167 5.16 -0.22 -3.61
N ASN A 168 4.13 -1.03 -3.80
CA ASN A 168 2.75 -0.67 -3.50
C ASN A 168 2.53 -0.46 -2.00
N LEU A 169 3.00 -1.38 -1.16
CA LEU A 169 2.95 -1.25 0.29
C LEU A 169 3.72 -0.01 0.77
N ALA A 170 4.92 0.23 0.24
CA ALA A 170 5.74 1.39 0.58
C ALA A 170 5.09 2.72 0.14
N ARG A 171 4.34 2.74 -0.98
CA ARG A 171 3.55 3.89 -1.41
C ARG A 171 2.38 4.13 -0.46
N LYS A 172 1.59 3.10 -0.16
CA LYS A 172 0.44 3.16 0.74
C LYS A 172 0.87 3.68 2.13
N ARG A 173 1.96 3.13 2.68
CA ARG A 173 2.54 3.60 3.95
C ARG A 173 2.92 5.09 3.93
N ARG A 174 3.51 5.59 2.82
CA ARG A 174 3.86 7.01 2.68
C ARG A 174 2.63 7.91 2.66
N ILE A 175 1.53 7.47 2.04
CA ILE A 175 0.27 8.21 2.04
C ILE A 175 -0.31 8.26 3.45
N TYR A 176 -0.37 7.13 4.15
CA TYR A 176 -0.89 7.09 5.52
C TYR A 176 -0.07 7.99 6.45
N ARG A 177 1.26 7.92 6.37
CA ARG A 177 2.15 8.85 7.09
C ARG A 177 1.87 10.32 6.72
N LYS A 178 1.58 10.62 5.47
CA LYS A 178 1.22 11.98 5.06
C LYS A 178 -0.07 12.43 5.74
N ILE A 179 -1.10 11.57 5.79
CA ILE A 179 -2.38 11.89 6.42
C ILE A 179 -2.20 12.25 7.90
N THR A 180 -1.32 11.57 8.63
CA THR A 180 -1.07 11.89 10.05
C THR A 180 -0.41 13.25 10.26
N THR A 181 0.24 13.80 9.24
CA THR A 181 1.02 15.06 9.35
C THR A 181 0.35 16.28 8.76
N ILE A 182 -0.61 16.13 7.84
CA ILE A 182 -1.29 17.25 7.18
C ILE A 182 -2.30 17.93 8.13
N PRO A 183 -2.60 19.21 7.88
CA PRO A 183 -3.69 19.92 8.58
C PRO A 183 -5.05 19.28 8.27
N ILE A 184 -5.79 18.93 9.32
CA ILE A 184 -7.16 18.41 9.23
C ILE A 184 -8.08 19.45 9.86
N ALA A 185 -9.04 19.94 9.09
CA ALA A 185 -10.10 20.81 9.56
C ALA A 185 -11.44 20.09 9.53
N VAL A 186 -12.27 20.29 10.53
CA VAL A 186 -13.64 19.75 10.60
C VAL A 186 -14.61 20.92 10.61
N ASN A 187 -15.54 20.94 9.66
CA ASN A 187 -16.54 22.01 9.49
C ASN A 187 -17.96 21.44 9.55
N SER A 188 -18.90 22.25 9.98
CA SER A 188 -20.33 21.95 9.86
C SER A 188 -20.89 22.43 8.53
N TYR A 189 -21.89 21.76 8.01
CA TYR A 189 -22.70 22.21 6.88
C TYR A 189 -24.20 22.08 7.17
#